data_104cd3955af9220ccc453938ff740931
#
_entry.id   104cd3955af9220ccc453938ff740931
#
_cell.length_a   1.000
_cell.length_b   1.000
_cell.length_c   1.000
_cell.angle_alpha   90.00
_cell.angle_beta   90.00
_cell.angle_gamma   90.00
#
_symmetry.space_group_name_H-M   'P 1'
#
loop_
_entity.id
_entity.type
_entity.pdbx_description
1 polymer ?
#
loop_
_entity_poly.entity_id
_entity_poly.type
_entity_poly.pdbx_seq_one_letter_code
_entity_poly.pdbx_strand_id
1 'polypeptide(L)'
;MINPREKGKRFELRVAQWWRERHGGEVRRSKTVNRDLDNAGVDLVGTDPFLIQCKAVERNLDYLPILEAMPTDEGIRCVIHKRNNTRPVVSMYLDEWLDLTETYLG
;
A
#
# COMPACT_ATOMS: atom_id res chain seq x y z
N MET A 1 -11.16 -7.70 21.73
CA MET A 1 -10.21 -6.80 21.08
C MET A 1 -9.45 -7.55 19.99
N ILE A 2 -9.34 -6.96 18.84
CA ILE A 2 -8.59 -7.56 17.73
C ILE A 2 -7.09 -7.30 17.92
N ASN A 3 -6.24 -8.32 17.68
CA ASN A 3 -4.80 -8.13 17.81
C ASN A 3 -4.23 -7.40 16.57
N PRO A 4 -3.02 -6.80 16.69
CA PRO A 4 -2.43 -6.03 15.59
C PRO A 4 -2.24 -6.81 14.28
N ARG A 5 -1.90 -8.08 14.35
CA ARG A 5 -1.72 -8.92 13.16
C ARG A 5 -3.02 -9.08 12.40
N GLU A 6 -4.09 -9.38 13.12
CA GLU A 6 -5.42 -9.54 12.52
C GLU A 6 -5.96 -8.22 11.96
N LYS A 7 -5.72 -7.12 12.67
CA LYS A 7 -6.10 -5.79 12.22
C LYS A 7 -5.39 -5.44 10.91
N GLY A 8 -4.09 -5.73 10.82
CA GLY A 8 -3.30 -5.51 9.61
C GLY A 8 -3.81 -6.32 8.44
N LYS A 9 -4.08 -7.61 8.65
CA LYS A 9 -4.61 -8.49 7.63
C LYS A 9 -5.95 -7.99 7.09
N ARG A 10 -6.84 -7.60 7.99
CA ARG A 10 -8.16 -7.06 7.59
C ARG A 10 -8.02 -5.81 6.74
N PHE A 11 -7.09 -4.93 7.10
CA PHE A 11 -6.87 -3.71 6.34
C PHE A 11 -6.32 -4.01 4.95
N GLU A 12 -5.33 -4.91 4.84
CA GLU A 12 -4.80 -5.33 3.54
C GLU A 12 -5.91 -5.90 2.63
N LEU A 13 -6.76 -6.75 3.18
CA LEU A 13 -7.88 -7.33 2.43
C LEU A 13 -8.89 -6.27 1.99
N ARG A 14 -9.13 -5.27 2.84
CA ARG A 14 -10.05 -4.18 2.51
C ARG A 14 -9.48 -3.28 1.41
N VAL A 15 -8.19 -2.93 1.49
CA VAL A 15 -7.55 -2.14 0.44
C VAL A 15 -7.59 -2.89 -0.89
N ALA A 16 -7.30 -4.19 -0.88
CA ALA A 16 -7.38 -5.02 -2.08
C ALA A 16 -8.80 -5.01 -2.67
N GLN A 17 -9.82 -5.10 -1.82
CA GLN A 17 -11.21 -5.01 -2.24
C GLN A 17 -11.54 -3.67 -2.88
N TRP A 18 -11.14 -2.56 -2.25
CA TRP A 18 -11.38 -1.21 -2.80
C TRP A 18 -10.72 -1.05 -4.17
N TRP A 19 -9.51 -1.60 -4.34
CA TRP A 19 -8.82 -1.55 -5.61
C TRP A 19 -9.59 -2.31 -6.69
N ARG A 20 -10.01 -3.54 -6.40
CA ARG A 20 -10.77 -4.36 -7.35
C ARG A 20 -12.10 -3.69 -7.76
N GLU A 21 -12.77 -3.07 -6.80
CA GLU A 21 -14.04 -2.38 -7.07
C GLU A 21 -13.90 -1.24 -8.05
N ARG A 22 -12.75 -0.56 -8.05
CA ARG A 22 -12.50 0.61 -8.91
C ARG A 22 -11.79 0.27 -10.21
N HIS A 23 -10.91 -0.71 -10.19
CA HIS A 23 -10.01 -1.00 -11.32
C HIS A 23 -10.15 -2.42 -11.86
N GLY A 24 -10.86 -3.29 -11.17
CA GLY A 24 -10.93 -4.71 -11.54
C GLY A 24 -9.63 -5.45 -11.24
N GLY A 25 -9.43 -6.58 -11.90
CA GLY A 25 -8.21 -7.38 -11.77
C GLY A 25 -8.19 -8.26 -10.54
N GLU A 26 -7.06 -8.95 -10.36
CA GLU A 26 -6.86 -9.87 -9.26
C GLU A 26 -5.81 -9.32 -8.29
N VAL A 27 -6.27 -8.52 -7.34
CA VAL A 27 -5.40 -8.00 -6.29
C VAL A 27 -5.39 -8.99 -5.12
N ARG A 28 -4.20 -9.40 -4.70
CA ARG A 28 -4.02 -10.37 -3.63
C ARG A 28 -2.95 -9.88 -2.65
N ARG A 29 -2.99 -10.44 -1.44
CA ARG A 29 -1.94 -10.19 -0.45
C ARG A 29 -0.65 -10.86 -0.91
N SER A 30 0.47 -10.11 -0.92
CA SER A 30 1.77 -10.64 -1.29
C SER A 30 2.19 -11.80 -0.38
N LYS A 31 1.82 -11.74 0.89
CA LYS A 31 2.14 -12.77 1.88
C LYS A 31 1.66 -14.16 1.46
N THR A 32 0.59 -14.24 0.67
CA THR A 32 0.03 -15.51 0.22
C THR A 32 0.52 -15.95 -1.16
N VAL A 33 1.05 -15.06 -1.98
CA VAL A 33 1.37 -15.38 -3.38
C VAL A 33 2.78 -14.97 -3.83
N ASN A 34 3.46 -14.07 -3.12
CA ASN A 34 4.79 -13.60 -3.53
C ASN A 34 5.62 -13.21 -2.30
N ARG A 35 6.42 -14.16 -1.81
CA ARG A 35 7.23 -13.95 -0.61
C ARG A 35 8.28 -12.85 -0.80
N ASP A 36 8.86 -12.73 -1.99
CA ASP A 36 9.89 -11.72 -2.25
C ASP A 36 9.34 -10.30 -2.12
N LEU A 37 8.15 -10.05 -2.65
CA LEU A 37 7.49 -8.76 -2.48
C LEU A 37 7.10 -8.51 -1.03
N ASP A 38 6.59 -9.53 -0.34
CA ASP A 38 6.25 -9.41 1.07
C ASP A 38 7.48 -9.03 1.89
N ASN A 39 8.62 -9.69 1.65
CA ASN A 39 9.87 -9.41 2.34
C ASN A 39 10.42 -8.02 1.99
N ALA A 40 10.11 -7.50 0.82
CA ALA A 40 10.51 -6.16 0.38
C ALA A 40 9.58 -5.05 0.86
N GLY A 41 8.59 -5.38 1.69
CA GLY A 41 7.68 -4.41 2.26
C GLY A 41 6.50 -4.04 1.35
N VAL A 42 6.20 -4.86 0.36
CA VAL A 42 5.05 -4.66 -0.54
C VAL A 42 3.97 -5.66 -0.15
N ASP A 43 2.83 -5.17 0.30
CA ASP A 43 1.76 -5.99 0.87
C ASP A 43 0.77 -6.56 -0.14
N LEU A 44 0.65 -5.94 -1.32
CA LEU A 44 -0.33 -6.31 -2.33
C LEU A 44 0.33 -6.63 -3.67
N VAL A 45 -0.25 -7.57 -4.41
CA VAL A 45 0.14 -7.94 -5.77
C VAL A 45 -1.04 -7.66 -6.69
N GLY A 46 -0.76 -7.20 -7.90
CA GLY A 46 -1.81 -6.90 -8.88
C GLY A 46 -2.20 -5.43 -8.93
N THR A 47 -1.39 -4.55 -8.37
CA THR A 47 -1.65 -3.11 -8.34
C THR A 47 -0.66 -2.32 -9.21
N ASP A 48 0.01 -2.97 -10.17
CA ASP A 48 1.01 -2.32 -11.01
C ASP A 48 0.45 -1.03 -11.65
N PRO A 49 1.24 0.02 -11.73
CA PRO A 49 2.64 0.18 -11.33
C PRO A 49 2.86 0.55 -9.86
N PHE A 50 1.86 0.43 -9.02
CA PHE A 50 1.93 0.87 -7.63
C PHE A 50 2.45 -0.25 -6.72
N LEU A 51 3.44 0.09 -5.89
CA LEU A 51 3.92 -0.77 -4.82
C LEU A 51 3.28 -0.28 -3.53
N ILE A 52 2.48 -1.12 -2.87
CA ILE A 52 1.63 -0.69 -1.77
C ILE A 52 1.98 -1.43 -0.49
N GLN A 53 2.26 -0.67 0.57
CA GLN A 53 2.29 -1.20 1.92
C GLN A 53 1.14 -0.61 2.71
N CYS A 54 0.44 -1.46 3.46
CA CYS A 54 -0.73 -1.08 4.24
C CYS A 54 -0.38 -1.01 5.73
N LYS A 55 -0.80 0.05 6.41
CA LYS A 55 -0.57 0.23 7.85
C LYS A 55 -1.86 0.66 8.54
N ALA A 56 -2.35 -0.18 9.44
CA ALA A 56 -3.51 0.11 10.28
C ALA A 56 -3.03 0.24 11.72
N VAL A 57 -2.46 1.39 12.07
CA VAL A 57 -1.86 1.65 13.39
C VAL A 57 -2.40 2.95 13.96
N GLU A 58 -2.52 3.01 15.30
CA GLU A 58 -3.07 4.18 15.98
C GLU A 58 -2.05 5.25 16.33
N ARG A 59 -0.76 4.87 16.39
CA ARG A 59 0.32 5.82 16.66
C ARG A 59 0.65 6.64 15.42
N ASN A 60 1.39 7.72 15.63
CA ASN A 60 1.96 8.46 14.51
C ASN A 60 2.90 7.55 13.72
N LEU A 61 2.77 7.59 12.40
CA LEU A 61 3.52 6.72 11.50
C LEU A 61 4.67 7.51 10.86
N ASP A 62 5.87 6.94 10.94
CA ASP A 62 7.01 7.45 10.20
C ASP A 62 7.02 6.77 8.83
N TYR A 63 6.70 7.51 7.79
CA TYR A 63 6.54 6.97 6.44
C TYR A 63 7.86 6.70 5.74
N LEU A 64 8.91 7.46 6.05
CA LEU A 64 10.14 7.42 5.27
C LEU A 64 10.84 6.06 5.29
N PRO A 65 11.06 5.43 6.45
CA PRO A 65 11.65 4.09 6.46
C PRO A 65 10.83 3.06 5.69
N ILE A 66 9.50 3.20 5.71
CA ILE A 66 8.60 2.28 5.01
C ILE A 66 8.75 2.44 3.50
N LEU A 67 8.73 3.68 3.01
CA LEU A 67 8.90 3.97 1.59
C LEU A 67 10.29 3.54 1.10
N GLU A 68 11.33 3.84 1.88
CA GLU A 68 12.71 3.50 1.53
C GLU A 68 12.96 1.99 1.44
N ALA A 69 12.22 1.20 2.21
CA ALA A 69 12.38 -0.26 2.22
C ALA A 69 11.84 -0.92 0.94
N MET A 70 10.92 -0.28 0.24
CA MET A 70 10.34 -0.84 -0.99
C MET A 70 11.29 -0.67 -2.19
N PRO A 71 11.23 -1.57 -3.20
CA PRO A 71 12.10 -1.48 -4.38
C PRO A 71 11.98 -0.13 -5.09
N THR A 72 13.12 0.42 -5.53
CA THR A 72 13.17 1.76 -6.12
C THR A 72 12.92 1.78 -7.63
N ASP A 73 13.15 0.65 -8.29
CA ASP A 73 13.14 0.56 -9.75
C ASP A 73 11.97 -0.24 -10.31
N GLU A 74 10.99 -0.61 -9.47
CA GLU A 74 9.90 -1.47 -9.88
C GLU A 74 8.53 -0.80 -9.93
N GLY A 75 8.41 0.44 -9.47
CA GLY A 75 7.12 1.12 -9.51
C GLY A 75 7.03 2.33 -8.59
N ILE A 76 5.80 2.78 -8.38
CA ILE A 76 5.48 3.95 -7.56
C ILE A 76 5.17 3.47 -6.14
N ARG A 77 5.97 3.92 -5.18
CA ARG A 77 5.88 3.47 -3.79
C ARG A 77 4.81 4.24 -3.04
N CYS A 78 3.91 3.51 -2.37
CA CYS A 78 2.81 4.09 -1.62
C CYS A 78 2.65 3.40 -0.26
N VAL A 79 2.38 4.20 0.78
CA VAL A 79 1.93 3.68 2.07
C VAL A 79 0.48 4.09 2.24
N ILE A 80 -0.42 3.11 2.30
CA ILE A 80 -1.83 3.35 2.59
C ILE A 80 -2.03 3.08 4.06
N HIS A 81 -2.50 4.10 4.80
CA HIS A 81 -2.58 3.96 6.25
C HIS A 81 -3.89 4.54 6.80
N LYS A 82 -4.26 4.04 7.96
CA LYS A 82 -5.53 4.40 8.60
C LYS A 82 -5.41 4.21 10.11
N ARG A 83 -5.97 5.15 10.87
CA ARG A 83 -6.28 5.00 12.29
C ARG A 83 -7.75 4.63 12.42
N ASN A 84 -8.14 4.15 13.61
CA ASN A 84 -9.55 3.88 13.89
C ASN A 84 -10.37 5.15 13.70
N ASN A 85 -11.56 5.01 13.12
CA ASN A 85 -12.52 6.10 12.92
C ASN A 85 -12.00 7.26 12.07
N THR A 86 -10.98 7.04 11.23
CA THR A 86 -10.49 8.04 10.29
C THR A 86 -10.54 7.52 8.86
N ARG A 87 -10.46 8.44 7.91
CA ARG A 87 -10.37 8.07 6.50
C ARG A 87 -8.97 7.53 6.20
N PRO A 88 -8.85 6.51 5.34
CA PRO A 88 -7.55 6.09 4.86
C PRO A 88 -6.87 7.18 4.04
N VAL A 89 -5.56 7.26 4.11
CA VAL A 89 -4.77 8.20 3.32
C VAL A 89 -3.61 7.49 2.66
N VAL A 90 -3.04 8.12 1.64
CA VAL A 90 -1.87 7.61 0.93
C VAL A 90 -0.71 8.57 1.15
N SER A 91 0.46 8.03 1.52
CA SER A 91 1.71 8.78 1.56
C SER A 91 2.66 8.24 0.50
N MET A 92 3.34 9.13 -0.21
CA MET A 92 4.29 8.77 -1.25
C MET A 92 5.32 9.89 -1.42
N TYR A 93 6.41 9.60 -2.12
CA TYR A 93 7.41 10.62 -2.42
C TYR A 93 6.84 11.65 -3.40
N LEU A 94 7.20 12.91 -3.19
CA LEU A 94 6.71 14.00 -4.03
C LEU A 94 7.08 13.82 -5.50
N ASP A 95 8.30 13.41 -5.78
CA ASP A 95 8.75 13.22 -7.17
C ASP A 95 7.97 12.12 -7.87
N GLU A 96 7.68 11.01 -7.17
CA GLU A 96 6.86 9.94 -7.74
C GLU A 96 5.42 10.40 -7.96
N TRP A 97 4.87 11.21 -7.05
CA TRP A 97 3.54 11.80 -7.21
C TRP A 97 3.49 12.79 -8.38
N LEU A 98 4.54 13.59 -8.57
CA LEU A 98 4.62 14.51 -9.70
C LEU A 98 4.64 13.75 -11.03
N ASP A 99 5.39 12.65 -11.11
CA ASP A 99 5.40 11.78 -12.29
C ASP A 99 3.99 11.26 -12.61
N LEU A 100 3.27 10.86 -11.58
CA LEU A 100 1.89 10.39 -11.73
C LEU A 100 0.96 11.49 -12.24
N THR A 101 1.11 12.72 -11.73
CA THR A 101 0.29 13.85 -12.18
C THR A 101 0.59 14.22 -13.63
N GLU A 102 1.83 14.09 -14.08
CA GLU A 102 2.18 14.30 -15.47
C GLU A 102 1.43 13.34 -16.39
N THR A 103 1.33 12.08 -16.01
CA THR A 103 0.58 11.08 -16.75
C THR A 103 -0.91 11.44 -16.84
N TYR A 104 -1.47 11.93 -15.75
CA TYR A 104 -2.90 12.29 -15.69
C TYR A 104 -3.21 13.61 -16.39
N LEU A 105 -2.35 14.61 -16.23
CA LEU A 105 -2.61 15.96 -16.77
C LEU A 105 -2.11 16.13 -18.21
N GLY A 106 -1.37 15.18 -18.67
CA GLY A 106 -0.91 15.15 -20.04
C GLY A 106 0.21 16.03 -20.39
#